data_a5a252dc2ff94e87bdb6e781287ebaf7
#
_entry.id   a5a252dc2ff94e87bdb6e781287ebaf7
#
_cell.length_a   1.000
_cell.length_b   1.000
_cell.length_c   1.000
_cell.angle_alpha   90.00
_cell.angle_beta   90.00
_cell.angle_gamma   90.00
#
_symmetry.space_group_name_H-M   'P 1'
#
loop_
_entity.id
_entity.type
_entity.pdbx_description
1 polymer ?
#
loop_
_entity_poly.entity_id
_entity_poly.type
_entity_poly.pdbx_seq_one_letter_code
_entity_poly.pdbx_strand_id
1 'polypeptide(L)'
;MLIALLLFFGMISLFIGVISINVKDILNLNSTQLEIITLTRIPRLIAILLTGMSLSICGLIMQQLTQNKFVSPTTAGTMDCAKFGILISLIFFTGASFFTQAIIASIFALLGSLIFIQILRKIKLKDVIFVPLIGLMFGGIISAITTFFAYALNYIQNIQGWLQGSMANVMQGNYELLYISLPLFILAYFLAHKITIVGMGEDIALNLGISYNGILFLGLMIVSIITSLVIVSVGIIPFLGLIIPNLVALYLGDNLRKNLSI
;
A
#
# COMPACT_ATOMS: atom_id res chain seq x y z
N MET A 1 -10.30 20.21 -11.58
CA MET A 1 -11.08 19.10 -12.19
C MET A 1 -11.02 17.84 -11.33
N LEU A 2 -9.85 17.29 -10.99
CA LEU A 2 -9.72 16.04 -10.20
C LEU A 2 -10.38 16.13 -8.81
N ILE A 3 -10.15 17.21 -8.07
CA ILE A 3 -10.78 17.43 -6.75
C ILE A 3 -12.32 17.47 -6.86
N ALA A 4 -12.86 18.11 -7.89
CA ALA A 4 -14.31 18.15 -8.10
C ALA A 4 -14.89 16.76 -8.40
N LEU A 5 -14.19 15.95 -9.21
CA LEU A 5 -14.56 14.56 -9.47
C LEU A 5 -14.48 13.71 -8.19
N LEU A 6 -13.41 13.88 -7.41
CA LEU A 6 -13.24 13.15 -6.14
C LEU A 6 -14.37 13.49 -5.15
N LEU A 7 -14.72 14.76 -5.00
CA LEU A 7 -15.83 15.19 -4.16
C LEU A 7 -17.17 14.65 -4.68
N PHE A 8 -17.39 14.69 -6.00
CA PHE A 8 -18.60 14.18 -6.63
C PHE A 8 -18.77 12.67 -6.41
N PHE A 9 -17.75 11.87 -6.73
CA PHE A 9 -17.82 10.43 -6.49
C PHE A 9 -17.83 10.07 -5.01
N GLY A 10 -17.13 10.84 -4.16
CA GLY A 10 -17.17 10.68 -2.72
C GLY A 10 -18.58 10.88 -2.16
N MET A 11 -19.27 11.94 -2.61
CA MET A 11 -20.67 12.16 -2.24
C MET A 11 -21.59 11.02 -2.72
N ILE A 12 -21.45 10.60 -3.97
CA ILE A 12 -22.25 9.48 -4.50
C ILE A 12 -22.00 8.21 -3.66
N SER A 13 -20.77 7.93 -3.29
CA SER A 13 -20.39 6.75 -2.48
C SER A 13 -21.08 6.73 -1.11
N LEU A 14 -21.40 7.89 -0.53
CA LEU A 14 -22.13 7.97 0.74
C LEU A 14 -23.61 7.58 0.61
N PHE A 15 -24.21 7.74 -0.58
CA PHE A 15 -25.63 7.45 -0.80
C PHE A 15 -25.87 6.03 -1.33
N ILE A 16 -24.91 5.45 -2.05
CA ILE A 16 -25.02 4.09 -2.60
C ILE A 16 -24.66 3.05 -1.54
N GLY A 17 -25.57 2.11 -1.29
CA GLY A 17 -25.35 0.99 -0.37
C GLY A 17 -26.56 0.08 -0.29
N VAL A 18 -26.47 -1.03 0.45
CA VAL A 18 -27.54 -2.02 0.62
C VAL A 18 -28.82 -1.39 1.16
N ILE A 19 -28.69 -0.45 2.07
CA ILE A 19 -29.83 0.35 2.56
C ILE A 19 -29.81 1.66 1.80
N SER A 20 -30.84 1.92 1.00
CA SER A 20 -30.98 3.16 0.23
C SER A 20 -31.22 4.34 1.18
N ILE A 21 -30.36 5.35 1.09
CA ILE A 21 -30.57 6.64 1.76
C ILE A 21 -30.88 7.65 0.66
N ASN A 22 -32.10 8.17 0.65
CA ASN A 22 -32.47 9.20 -0.32
C ASN A 22 -31.80 10.52 0.04
N VAL A 23 -31.34 11.26 -0.98
CA VAL A 23 -30.76 12.60 -0.81
C VAL A 23 -31.73 13.55 -0.09
N LYS A 24 -33.03 13.33 -0.23
CA LYS A 24 -34.09 14.12 0.42
C LYS A 24 -34.18 13.89 1.94
N ASP A 25 -33.69 12.74 2.40
CA ASP A 25 -33.76 12.34 3.82
C ASP A 25 -32.58 12.87 4.65
N ILE A 26 -31.64 13.56 4.02
CA ILE A 26 -30.43 14.11 4.71
C ILE A 26 -30.77 15.03 5.87
N LEU A 27 -31.87 15.80 5.73
CA LEU A 27 -32.31 16.75 6.76
C LEU A 27 -33.11 16.07 7.90
N ASN A 28 -33.60 14.84 7.66
CA ASN A 28 -34.41 14.08 8.61
C ASN A 28 -33.97 12.61 8.65
N LEU A 29 -32.68 12.38 8.95
CA LEU A 29 -32.14 11.03 9.08
C LEU A 29 -32.68 10.34 10.32
N ASN A 30 -33.18 9.11 10.16
CA ASN A 30 -33.51 8.24 11.28
C ASN A 30 -32.23 7.80 12.02
N SER A 31 -32.36 7.49 13.32
CA SER A 31 -31.22 7.05 14.14
C SER A 31 -30.41 5.92 13.50
N THR A 32 -31.09 4.94 12.89
CA THR A 32 -30.46 3.81 12.18
C THR A 32 -29.72 4.24 10.92
N GLN A 33 -30.22 5.20 10.17
CA GLN A 33 -29.53 5.74 8.98
C GLN A 33 -28.28 6.52 9.35
N LEU A 34 -28.35 7.29 10.42
CA LEU A 34 -27.21 8.04 10.95
C LEU A 34 -26.11 7.09 11.46
N GLU A 35 -26.50 6.02 12.13
CA GLU A 35 -25.59 4.98 12.59
C GLU A 35 -24.88 4.28 11.43
N ILE A 36 -25.58 3.93 10.35
CA ILE A 36 -25.00 3.33 9.14
C ILE A 36 -24.02 4.27 8.47
N ILE A 37 -24.33 5.56 8.37
CA ILE A 37 -23.43 6.54 7.78
C ILE A 37 -22.13 6.63 8.58
N THR A 38 -22.23 6.74 9.91
CA THR A 38 -21.08 6.97 10.78
C THR A 38 -20.22 5.72 11.00
N LEU A 39 -20.84 4.55 11.12
CA LEU A 39 -20.11 3.30 11.43
C LEU A 39 -19.57 2.59 10.19
N THR A 40 -20.16 2.82 9.00
CA THR A 40 -19.76 2.06 7.81
C THR A 40 -19.41 2.93 6.61
N ARG A 41 -20.22 3.93 6.23
CA ARG A 41 -20.05 4.65 4.96
C ARG A 41 -18.91 5.66 5.01
N ILE A 42 -18.84 6.47 6.07
CA ILE A 42 -17.75 7.42 6.27
C ILE A 42 -16.41 6.68 6.45
N PRO A 43 -16.29 5.65 7.32
CA PRO A 43 -15.08 4.83 7.43
C PRO A 43 -14.63 4.25 6.10
N ARG A 44 -15.56 3.69 5.32
CA ARG A 44 -15.26 3.14 4.00
C ARG A 44 -14.73 4.20 3.03
N LEU A 45 -15.36 5.37 2.96
CA LEU A 45 -14.92 6.47 2.08
C LEU A 45 -13.50 6.92 2.47
N ILE A 46 -13.25 7.13 3.75
CA ILE A 46 -11.92 7.52 4.25
C ILE A 46 -10.88 6.43 3.93
N ALA A 47 -11.23 5.16 4.16
CA ALA A 47 -10.33 4.05 3.85
C ALA A 47 -10.01 3.95 2.35
N ILE A 48 -10.98 4.19 1.46
CA ILE A 48 -10.77 4.23 0.00
C ILE A 48 -9.75 5.32 -0.35
N LEU A 49 -9.93 6.53 0.18
CA LEU A 49 -9.05 7.67 -0.08
C LEU A 49 -7.63 7.41 0.44
N LEU A 50 -7.52 7.02 1.72
CA LEU A 50 -6.22 6.75 2.34
C LEU A 50 -5.50 5.58 1.67
N THR A 51 -6.19 4.50 1.31
CA THR A 51 -5.59 3.36 0.62
C THR A 51 -5.13 3.74 -0.79
N GLY A 52 -5.94 4.49 -1.52
CA GLY A 52 -5.58 4.98 -2.85
C GLY A 52 -4.32 5.84 -2.83
N MET A 53 -4.26 6.82 -1.92
CA MET A 53 -3.08 7.66 -1.70
C MET A 53 -1.87 6.82 -1.26
N SER A 54 -2.07 5.92 -0.30
CA SER A 54 -1.03 5.04 0.24
C SER A 54 -0.35 4.22 -0.83
N LEU A 55 -1.11 3.47 -1.61
CA LEU A 55 -0.56 2.59 -2.62
C LEU A 55 0.06 3.37 -3.79
N SER A 56 -0.50 4.53 -4.15
CA SER A 56 0.06 5.41 -5.19
C SER A 56 1.44 5.93 -4.79
N ILE A 57 1.58 6.44 -3.57
CA ILE A 57 2.85 6.94 -3.02
C ILE A 57 3.88 5.81 -2.92
N CYS A 58 3.48 4.65 -2.41
CA CYS A 58 4.35 3.47 -2.35
C CYS A 58 4.80 3.03 -3.74
N GLY A 59 3.91 3.07 -4.73
CA GLY A 59 4.24 2.79 -6.11
C GLY A 59 5.28 3.74 -6.67
N LEU A 60 5.09 5.05 -6.50
CA LEU A 60 6.05 6.09 -6.92
C LEU A 60 7.43 5.88 -6.30
N ILE A 61 7.49 5.62 -4.99
CA ILE A 61 8.76 5.36 -4.29
C ILE A 61 9.44 4.10 -4.85
N MET A 62 8.69 3.00 -5.01
CA MET A 62 9.23 1.75 -5.54
C MET A 62 9.75 1.90 -6.96
N GLN A 63 9.03 2.60 -7.84
CA GLN A 63 9.47 2.89 -9.21
C GLN A 63 10.77 3.66 -9.25
N GLN A 64 10.95 4.65 -8.38
CA GLN A 64 12.19 5.41 -8.28
C GLN A 64 13.36 4.56 -7.74
N LEU A 65 13.15 3.85 -6.63
CA LEU A 65 14.20 3.05 -5.99
C LEU A 65 14.68 1.88 -6.86
N THR A 66 13.79 1.32 -7.69
CA THR A 66 14.13 0.22 -8.60
C THR A 66 14.49 0.68 -10.01
N GLN A 67 14.42 2.00 -10.28
CA GLN A 67 14.61 2.59 -11.62
C GLN A 67 13.69 1.93 -12.66
N ASN A 68 12.48 1.55 -12.27
CA ASN A 68 11.58 0.79 -13.10
C ASN A 68 10.12 1.17 -12.87
N LYS A 69 9.44 1.66 -13.92
CA LYS A 69 8.04 2.12 -13.88
C LYS A 69 7.02 0.98 -13.73
N PHE A 70 7.43 -0.26 -13.89
CA PHE A 70 6.57 -1.43 -13.73
C PHE A 70 6.65 -2.08 -12.35
N VAL A 71 7.42 -1.50 -11.43
CA VAL A 71 7.53 -1.99 -10.06
C VAL A 71 6.57 -1.24 -9.14
N SER A 72 5.92 -2.01 -8.29
CA SER A 72 5.03 -1.55 -7.22
C SER A 72 5.18 -2.49 -6.03
N PRO A 73 4.63 -2.17 -4.86
CA PRO A 73 4.67 -3.10 -3.72
C PRO A 73 4.07 -4.48 -4.01
N THR A 74 3.08 -4.58 -4.91
CA THR A 74 2.50 -5.85 -5.34
C THR A 74 3.41 -6.64 -6.26
N THR A 75 4.05 -5.98 -7.23
CA THR A 75 4.95 -6.65 -8.18
C THR A 75 6.35 -6.91 -7.63
N ALA A 76 6.72 -6.30 -6.51
CA ALA A 76 8.00 -6.53 -5.82
C ALA A 76 7.94 -7.64 -4.75
N GLY A 77 6.76 -8.24 -4.51
CA GLY A 77 6.56 -9.23 -3.45
C GLY A 77 6.49 -8.64 -2.03
N THR A 78 6.52 -7.31 -1.89
CA THR A 78 6.44 -6.65 -0.57
C THR A 78 5.15 -6.99 0.15
N MET A 79 4.03 -7.01 -0.58
CA MET A 79 2.71 -7.35 -0.01
C MET A 79 2.62 -8.82 0.38
N ASP A 80 3.24 -9.73 -0.38
CA ASP A 80 3.27 -11.15 -0.03
C ASP A 80 4.09 -11.40 1.24
N CYS A 81 5.20 -10.68 1.42
CA CYS A 81 5.98 -10.72 2.65
C CYS A 81 5.21 -10.14 3.84
N ALA A 82 4.46 -9.04 3.66
CA ALA A 82 3.59 -8.50 4.70
C ALA A 82 2.52 -9.51 5.13
N LYS A 83 1.87 -10.17 4.18
CA LYS A 83 0.90 -11.24 4.41
C LYS A 83 1.52 -12.42 5.18
N PHE A 84 2.74 -12.83 4.83
CA PHE A 84 3.47 -13.82 5.59
C PHE A 84 3.72 -13.35 7.04
N GLY A 85 4.08 -12.09 7.25
CA GLY A 85 4.20 -11.49 8.57
C GLY A 85 2.90 -11.53 9.39
N ILE A 86 1.75 -11.30 8.74
CA ILE A 86 0.44 -11.44 9.40
C ILE A 86 0.21 -12.89 9.84
N LEU A 87 0.51 -13.87 8.98
CA LEU A 87 0.42 -15.28 9.35
C LEU A 87 1.29 -15.60 10.56
N ILE A 88 2.53 -15.15 10.58
CA ILE A 88 3.43 -15.32 11.73
C ILE A 88 2.84 -14.68 12.99
N SER A 89 2.24 -13.50 12.86
CA SER A 89 1.55 -12.85 13.98
C SER A 89 0.41 -13.70 14.54
N LEU A 90 -0.40 -14.30 13.67
CA LEU A 90 -1.52 -15.18 14.11
C LEU A 90 -1.06 -16.46 14.79
N ILE A 91 0.07 -17.03 14.34
CA ILE A 91 0.62 -18.27 14.89
C ILE A 91 1.22 -18.03 16.29
N PHE A 92 2.05 -17.00 16.42
CA PHE A 92 2.83 -16.79 17.66
C PHE A 92 2.18 -15.84 18.66
N PHE A 93 1.26 -14.98 18.20
CA PHE A 93 0.59 -13.97 19.02
C PHE A 93 -0.93 -14.09 18.88
N THR A 94 -1.49 -15.18 19.39
CA THR A 94 -2.95 -15.42 19.37
C THR A 94 -3.68 -14.26 20.06
N GLY A 95 -4.61 -13.62 19.33
CA GLY A 95 -5.32 -12.44 19.83
C GLY A 95 -4.57 -11.10 19.65
N ALA A 96 -3.51 -11.08 18.84
CA ALA A 96 -2.79 -9.83 18.53
C ALA A 96 -3.74 -8.76 18.00
N SER A 97 -3.58 -7.54 18.50
CA SER A 97 -4.30 -6.37 17.97
C SER A 97 -3.89 -6.09 16.50
N PHE A 98 -4.76 -5.39 15.77
CA PHE A 98 -4.43 -4.95 14.40
C PHE A 98 -3.12 -4.16 14.33
N PHE A 99 -2.81 -3.37 15.37
CA PHE A 99 -1.55 -2.63 15.46
C PHE A 99 -0.33 -3.56 15.57
N THR A 100 -0.40 -4.60 16.41
CA THR A 100 0.67 -5.61 16.53
C THR A 100 0.87 -6.36 15.22
N GLN A 101 -0.22 -6.76 14.56
CA GLN A 101 -0.16 -7.39 13.24
C GLN A 101 0.50 -6.48 12.21
N ALA A 102 0.17 -5.17 12.20
CA ALA A 102 0.77 -4.20 11.30
C ALA A 102 2.28 -4.03 11.53
N ILE A 103 2.74 -4.03 12.78
CA ILE A 103 4.18 -3.97 13.11
C ILE A 103 4.91 -5.20 12.56
N ILE A 104 4.41 -6.40 12.86
CA ILE A 104 5.05 -7.65 12.40
C ILE A 104 5.03 -7.72 10.87
N ALA A 105 3.90 -7.41 10.24
CA ALA A 105 3.78 -7.33 8.79
C ALA A 105 4.77 -6.34 8.19
N SER A 106 4.99 -5.17 8.83
CA SER A 106 5.94 -4.15 8.37
C SER A 106 7.38 -4.66 8.40
N ILE A 107 7.76 -5.41 9.44
CA ILE A 107 9.09 -6.00 9.54
C ILE A 107 9.32 -7.00 8.40
N PHE A 108 8.37 -7.91 8.17
CA PHE A 108 8.48 -8.89 7.10
C PHE A 108 8.43 -8.24 5.71
N ALA A 109 7.62 -7.21 5.51
CA ALA A 109 7.57 -6.43 4.28
C ALA A 109 8.91 -5.75 3.99
N LEU A 110 9.55 -5.15 5.02
CA LEU A 110 10.85 -4.51 4.90
C LEU A 110 11.94 -5.53 4.56
N LEU A 111 11.98 -6.65 5.26
CA LEU A 111 12.95 -7.72 4.97
C LEU A 111 12.78 -8.24 3.55
N GLY A 112 11.53 -8.50 3.12
CA GLY A 112 11.24 -8.93 1.76
C GLY A 112 11.66 -7.91 0.71
N SER A 113 11.38 -6.63 0.93
CA SER A 113 11.80 -5.57 0.02
C SER A 113 13.32 -5.42 -0.07
N LEU A 114 14.03 -5.58 1.04
CA LEU A 114 15.50 -5.58 1.07
C LEU A 114 16.07 -6.80 0.31
N ILE A 115 15.50 -7.99 0.51
CA ILE A 115 15.89 -9.20 -0.23
C ILE A 115 15.65 -9.00 -1.73
N PHE A 116 14.49 -8.48 -2.12
CA PHE A 116 14.16 -8.18 -3.52
C PHE A 116 15.20 -7.24 -4.16
N ILE A 117 15.53 -6.13 -3.51
CA ILE A 117 16.55 -5.19 -4.00
C ILE A 117 17.94 -5.87 -4.09
N GLN A 118 18.30 -6.71 -3.13
CA GLN A 118 19.56 -7.46 -3.18
C GLN A 118 19.59 -8.46 -4.36
N ILE A 119 18.47 -9.13 -4.64
CA ILE A 119 18.35 -10.01 -5.81
C ILE A 119 18.56 -9.20 -7.09
N LEU A 120 17.91 -8.05 -7.23
CA LEU A 120 18.05 -7.17 -8.40
C LEU A 120 19.48 -6.69 -8.60
N ARG A 121 20.21 -6.36 -7.54
CA ARG A 121 21.62 -5.93 -7.61
C ARG A 121 22.57 -7.04 -8.12
N LYS A 122 22.25 -8.30 -7.83
CA LYS A 122 23.07 -9.47 -8.27
C LYS A 122 22.76 -9.89 -9.70
N ILE A 123 21.55 -9.64 -10.18
CA ILE A 123 21.13 -10.03 -11.52
C ILE A 123 21.54 -8.93 -12.51
N LYS A 124 22.41 -9.28 -13.45
CA LYS A 124 22.91 -8.37 -14.50
C LYS A 124 21.90 -8.13 -15.66
N LEU A 125 20.65 -8.53 -15.48
CA LEU A 125 19.62 -8.32 -16.50
C LEU A 125 19.21 -6.84 -16.52
N LYS A 126 19.54 -6.15 -17.63
CA LYS A 126 19.26 -4.73 -17.83
C LYS A 126 17.86 -4.45 -18.41
N ASP A 127 17.08 -5.49 -18.68
CA ASP A 127 15.80 -5.34 -19.36
C ASP A 127 14.70 -4.97 -18.35
N VAL A 128 13.96 -3.93 -18.64
CA VAL A 128 12.94 -3.30 -17.79
C VAL A 128 11.83 -4.30 -17.42
N ILE A 129 11.56 -5.28 -18.29
CA ILE A 129 10.48 -6.27 -18.10
C ILE A 129 10.86 -7.33 -17.05
N PHE A 130 12.15 -7.68 -16.93
CA PHE A 130 12.56 -8.74 -16.00
C PHE A 130 12.45 -8.35 -14.52
N VAL A 131 12.58 -7.07 -14.19
CA VAL A 131 12.54 -6.60 -12.81
C VAL A 131 11.22 -6.94 -12.11
N PRO A 132 10.03 -6.56 -12.63
CA PRO A 132 8.77 -6.97 -12.03
C PRO A 132 8.51 -8.47 -12.11
N LEU A 133 9.00 -9.16 -13.15
CA LEU A 133 8.87 -10.61 -13.26
C LEU A 133 9.59 -11.34 -12.12
N ILE A 134 10.82 -10.93 -11.80
CA ILE A 134 11.58 -11.46 -10.66
C ILE A 134 10.81 -11.23 -9.35
N GLY A 135 10.25 -10.03 -9.19
CA GLY A 135 9.45 -9.69 -8.00
C GLY A 135 8.19 -10.54 -7.87
N LEU A 136 7.47 -10.76 -8.97
CA LEU A 136 6.30 -11.65 -9.00
C LEU A 136 6.67 -13.10 -8.68
N MET A 137 7.80 -13.61 -9.20
CA MET A 137 8.30 -14.95 -8.87
C MET A 137 8.68 -15.03 -7.38
N PHE A 138 9.39 -14.04 -6.85
CA PHE A 138 9.74 -13.95 -5.43
C PHE A 138 8.48 -13.90 -4.55
N GLY A 139 7.54 -13.01 -4.86
CA GLY A 139 6.26 -12.91 -4.18
C GLY A 139 5.46 -14.21 -4.24
N GLY A 140 5.45 -14.88 -5.40
CA GLY A 140 4.81 -16.17 -5.60
C GLY A 140 5.35 -17.28 -4.69
N ILE A 141 6.68 -17.34 -4.51
CA ILE A 141 7.31 -18.29 -3.59
C ILE A 141 6.86 -18.00 -2.14
N ILE A 142 6.93 -16.75 -1.70
CA ILE A 142 6.48 -16.37 -0.35
C ILE A 142 4.99 -16.65 -0.15
N SER A 143 4.18 -16.36 -1.16
CA SER A 143 2.74 -16.64 -1.14
C SER A 143 2.43 -18.13 -1.05
N ALA A 144 3.18 -18.99 -1.75
CA ALA A 144 3.05 -20.43 -1.67
C ALA A 144 3.40 -20.95 -0.28
N ILE A 145 4.52 -20.48 0.30
CA ILE A 145 4.94 -20.81 1.68
C ILE A 145 3.85 -20.36 2.67
N THR A 146 3.34 -19.14 2.53
CA THR A 146 2.28 -18.60 3.39
C THR A 146 1.03 -19.47 3.34
N THR A 147 0.60 -19.85 2.13
CA THR A 147 -0.59 -20.68 1.93
C THR A 147 -0.42 -22.07 2.49
N PHE A 148 0.77 -22.69 2.31
CA PHE A 148 1.09 -23.99 2.89
C PHE A 148 0.97 -23.99 4.42
N PHE A 149 1.61 -23.06 5.11
CA PHE A 149 1.52 -22.98 6.57
C PHE A 149 0.12 -22.58 7.05
N ALA A 150 -0.56 -21.69 6.32
CA ALA A 150 -1.93 -21.31 6.64
C ALA A 150 -2.88 -22.52 6.57
N TYR A 151 -2.70 -23.38 5.57
CA TYR A 151 -3.49 -24.61 5.42
C TYR A 151 -3.14 -25.64 6.51
N ALA A 152 -1.85 -25.91 6.72
CA ALA A 152 -1.37 -26.88 7.70
C ALA A 152 -1.79 -26.55 9.13
N LEU A 153 -1.91 -25.25 9.47
CA LEU A 153 -2.26 -24.77 10.81
C LEU A 153 -3.71 -24.30 10.93
N ASN A 154 -4.57 -24.55 9.93
CA ASN A 154 -5.99 -24.17 9.89
C ASN A 154 -6.26 -22.65 9.94
N TYR A 155 -5.32 -21.81 9.51
CA TYR A 155 -5.49 -20.36 9.40
C TYR A 155 -5.94 -19.89 8.01
N ILE A 156 -6.26 -20.81 7.09
CA ILE A 156 -6.57 -20.47 5.69
C ILE A 156 -7.76 -19.50 5.57
N GLN A 157 -8.81 -19.71 6.39
CA GLN A 157 -9.98 -18.84 6.38
C GLN A 157 -9.66 -17.42 6.86
N ASN A 158 -8.80 -17.29 7.87
CA ASN A 158 -8.36 -16.01 8.40
C ASN A 158 -7.58 -15.21 7.35
N ILE A 159 -6.75 -15.91 6.54
CA ILE A 159 -5.90 -15.29 5.53
C ILE A 159 -6.67 -14.93 4.27
N GLN A 160 -7.71 -15.68 3.90
CA GLN A 160 -8.50 -15.42 2.69
C GLN A 160 -9.07 -13.99 2.64
N GLY A 161 -9.45 -13.41 3.80
CA GLY A 161 -9.89 -12.03 3.89
C GLY A 161 -8.84 -11.01 3.46
N TRP A 162 -7.55 -11.32 3.65
CA TRP A 162 -6.44 -10.45 3.24
C TRP A 162 -5.94 -10.74 1.82
N LEU A 163 -6.22 -11.93 1.28
CA LEU A 163 -5.89 -12.29 -0.11
C LEU A 163 -6.73 -11.51 -1.12
N GLN A 164 -7.97 -11.22 -0.76
CA GLN A 164 -8.89 -10.44 -1.57
C GLN A 164 -9.19 -9.14 -0.83
N GLY A 165 -8.52 -8.06 -1.22
CA GLY A 165 -8.79 -6.74 -0.66
C GLY A 165 -10.26 -6.37 -0.81
N SER A 166 -10.90 -6.01 0.30
CA SER A 166 -12.32 -5.65 0.31
C SER A 166 -12.57 -4.42 1.15
N MET A 167 -13.14 -3.41 0.51
CA MET A 167 -13.63 -2.22 1.23
C MET A 167 -14.96 -2.47 1.95
N ALA A 168 -15.61 -3.62 1.72
CA ALA A 168 -16.90 -3.94 2.32
C ALA A 168 -16.82 -4.21 3.83
N ASN A 169 -15.66 -4.73 4.29
CA ASN A 169 -15.43 -5.08 5.69
C ASN A 169 -14.87 -3.92 6.51
N VAL A 170 -14.68 -2.74 5.91
CA VAL A 170 -14.16 -1.57 6.60
C VAL A 170 -15.26 -0.95 7.45
N MET A 171 -15.04 -0.93 8.75
CA MET A 171 -15.90 -0.36 9.78
C MET A 171 -15.08 0.49 10.74
N GLN A 172 -15.78 1.29 11.53
CA GLN A 172 -15.17 1.99 12.66
C GLN A 172 -14.48 0.98 13.60
N GLY A 173 -13.25 1.25 14.01
CA GLY A 173 -12.38 0.38 14.81
C GLY A 173 -11.29 -0.33 14.00
N ASN A 174 -11.40 -0.44 12.66
CA ASN A 174 -10.44 -1.19 11.84
C ASN A 174 -9.66 -0.32 10.85
N TYR A 175 -10.18 0.85 10.45
CA TYR A 175 -9.57 1.71 9.43
C TYR A 175 -8.65 2.78 10.01
N GLU A 176 -8.72 3.02 11.31
CA GLU A 176 -8.00 4.10 12.01
C GLU A 176 -6.49 3.95 11.89
N LEU A 177 -6.00 2.72 11.72
CA LEU A 177 -4.57 2.46 11.46
C LEU A 177 -4.08 3.15 10.18
N LEU A 178 -4.96 3.36 9.19
CA LEU A 178 -4.59 4.03 7.95
C LEU A 178 -4.20 5.50 8.16
N TYR A 179 -4.65 6.14 9.24
CA TYR A 179 -4.22 7.51 9.55
C TYR A 179 -2.71 7.63 9.83
N ILE A 180 -2.05 6.53 10.24
CA ILE A 180 -0.59 6.48 10.40
C ILE A 180 0.12 6.71 9.06
N SER A 181 -0.53 6.46 7.93
CA SER A 181 0.03 6.76 6.61
C SER A 181 0.20 8.26 6.36
N LEU A 182 -0.62 9.13 6.96
CA LEU A 182 -0.57 10.58 6.73
C LEU A 182 0.79 11.21 7.10
N PRO A 183 1.36 11.01 8.31
CA PRO A 183 2.69 11.51 8.61
C PRO A 183 3.77 10.90 7.71
N LEU A 184 3.59 9.66 7.26
CA LEU A 184 4.51 9.02 6.32
C LEU A 184 4.43 9.64 4.91
N PHE A 185 3.26 10.13 4.47
CA PHE A 185 3.13 10.90 3.23
C PHE A 185 3.92 12.21 3.31
N ILE A 186 3.81 12.92 4.43
CA ILE A 186 4.58 14.15 4.68
C ILE A 186 6.08 13.83 4.65
N LEU A 187 6.51 12.76 5.31
CA LEU A 187 7.90 12.33 5.28
C LEU A 187 8.38 11.98 3.87
N ALA A 188 7.57 11.23 3.11
CA ALA A 188 7.86 10.89 1.71
C ALA A 188 8.00 12.14 0.84
N TYR A 189 7.15 13.14 1.03
CA TYR A 189 7.22 14.42 0.32
C TYR A 189 8.53 15.18 0.60
N PHE A 190 8.97 15.23 1.85
CA PHE A 190 10.26 15.86 2.21
C PHE A 190 11.46 15.07 1.66
N LEU A 191 11.34 13.75 1.57
CA LEU A 191 12.39 12.88 1.02
C LEU A 191 12.34 12.78 -0.51
N ALA A 192 11.30 13.29 -1.16
CA ALA A 192 11.05 13.11 -2.60
C ALA A 192 12.26 13.48 -3.47
N HIS A 193 12.91 14.62 -3.17
CA HIS A 193 14.10 15.04 -3.92
C HIS A 193 15.27 14.06 -3.78
N LYS A 194 15.52 13.58 -2.56
CA LYS A 194 16.59 12.59 -2.30
C LYS A 194 16.28 11.24 -2.94
N ILE A 195 15.02 10.80 -2.89
CA ILE A 195 14.55 9.57 -3.53
C ILE A 195 14.72 9.68 -5.06
N THR A 196 14.42 10.83 -5.66
CA THR A 196 14.64 11.05 -7.10
C THR A 196 16.11 10.92 -7.46
N ILE A 197 17.03 11.48 -6.67
CA ILE A 197 18.47 11.39 -6.93
C ILE A 197 18.96 9.94 -6.79
N VAL A 198 18.50 9.20 -5.78
CA VAL A 198 18.79 7.76 -5.64
C VAL A 198 18.26 6.97 -6.84
N GLY A 199 17.10 7.37 -7.37
CA GLY A 199 16.55 6.81 -8.61
C GLY A 199 17.38 7.08 -9.88
N MET A 200 18.35 7.99 -9.84
CA MET A 200 19.29 8.20 -10.95
C MET A 200 20.50 7.26 -10.91
N GLY A 201 20.69 6.54 -9.81
CA GLY A 201 21.77 5.59 -9.62
C GLY A 201 22.70 5.93 -8.47
N GLU A 202 23.47 4.91 -8.04
CA GLU A 202 24.38 5.00 -6.89
C GLU A 202 25.50 6.02 -7.10
N ASP A 203 26.13 6.01 -8.28
CA ASP A 203 27.24 6.90 -8.60
C ASP A 203 26.81 8.38 -8.55
N ILE A 204 25.64 8.70 -9.09
CA ILE A 204 25.10 10.07 -9.11
C ILE A 204 24.76 10.51 -7.68
N ALA A 205 24.15 9.64 -6.88
CA ALA A 205 23.79 9.95 -5.50
C ALA A 205 25.04 10.24 -4.66
N LEU A 206 26.09 9.43 -4.78
CA LEU A 206 27.35 9.61 -4.05
C LEU A 206 28.07 10.89 -4.46
N ASN A 207 28.11 11.21 -5.75
CA ASN A 207 28.73 12.45 -6.26
C ASN A 207 28.01 13.71 -5.75
N LEU A 208 26.70 13.62 -5.48
CA LEU A 208 25.90 14.70 -4.89
C LEU A 208 25.90 14.69 -3.34
N GLY A 209 26.74 13.84 -2.70
CA GLY A 209 26.87 13.77 -1.26
C GLY A 209 25.67 13.11 -0.56
N ILE A 210 24.84 12.36 -1.29
CA ILE A 210 23.68 11.67 -0.73
C ILE A 210 24.02 10.22 -0.42
N SER A 211 23.73 9.79 0.80
CA SER A 211 23.85 8.39 1.20
C SER A 211 22.83 7.52 0.46
N TYR A 212 23.25 6.86 -0.62
CA TYR A 212 22.41 6.00 -1.44
C TYR A 212 21.69 4.94 -0.60
N ASN A 213 22.46 4.14 0.18
CA ASN A 213 21.88 3.06 0.98
C ASN A 213 20.97 3.57 2.11
N GLY A 214 21.26 4.73 2.70
CA GLY A 214 20.44 5.35 3.73
C GLY A 214 19.06 5.78 3.20
N ILE A 215 19.04 6.46 2.05
CA ILE A 215 17.78 6.92 1.44
C ILE A 215 16.99 5.71 0.87
N LEU A 216 17.66 4.74 0.28
CA LEU A 216 17.04 3.50 -0.18
C LEU A 216 16.34 2.78 0.99
N PHE A 217 17.05 2.60 2.13
CA PHE A 217 16.48 1.97 3.32
C PHE A 217 15.28 2.75 3.87
N LEU A 218 15.37 4.07 3.97
CA LEU A 218 14.26 4.92 4.43
C LEU A 218 13.05 4.82 3.49
N GLY A 219 13.26 4.85 2.18
CA GLY A 219 12.20 4.69 1.20
C GLY A 219 11.49 3.33 1.33
N LEU A 220 12.27 2.24 1.44
CA LEU A 220 11.72 0.90 1.65
C LEU A 220 10.99 0.76 2.99
N MET A 221 11.48 1.42 4.05
CA MET A 221 10.82 1.43 5.36
C MET A 221 9.46 2.12 5.27
N ILE A 222 9.37 3.28 4.61
CA ILE A 222 8.09 3.98 4.37
C ILE A 222 7.12 3.07 3.61
N VAL A 223 7.57 2.48 2.50
CA VAL A 223 6.75 1.58 1.68
C VAL A 223 6.26 0.39 2.53
N SER A 224 7.14 -0.24 3.29
CA SER A 224 6.81 -1.42 4.09
C SER A 224 5.80 -1.13 5.19
N ILE A 225 5.92 0.00 5.88
CA ILE A 225 4.95 0.39 6.91
C ILE A 225 3.60 0.69 6.26
N ILE A 226 3.57 1.53 5.22
CA ILE A 226 2.31 1.92 4.57
C ILE A 226 1.60 0.70 3.97
N THR A 227 2.31 -0.18 3.26
CA THR A 227 1.71 -1.39 2.66
C THR A 227 1.15 -2.33 3.72
N SER A 228 1.82 -2.47 4.86
CA SER A 228 1.35 -3.31 5.95
C SER A 228 0.08 -2.76 6.60
N LEU A 229 0.01 -1.44 6.81
CA LEU A 229 -1.21 -0.78 7.30
C LEU A 229 -2.38 -1.01 6.35
N VAL A 230 -2.15 -0.90 5.03
CA VAL A 230 -3.18 -1.15 4.02
C VAL A 230 -3.64 -2.61 4.05
N ILE A 231 -2.70 -3.57 4.08
CA ILE A 231 -3.06 -5.01 4.06
C ILE A 231 -3.84 -5.39 5.32
N VAL A 232 -3.43 -4.93 6.49
CA VAL A 232 -4.12 -5.24 7.75
C VAL A 232 -5.53 -4.64 7.78
N SER A 233 -5.71 -3.42 7.22
CA SER A 233 -7.00 -2.72 7.27
C SER A 233 -7.96 -3.11 6.15
N VAL A 234 -7.45 -3.36 4.94
CA VAL A 234 -8.27 -3.51 3.72
C VAL A 234 -7.96 -4.80 2.97
N GLY A 235 -6.75 -5.33 3.11
CA GLY A 235 -6.23 -6.44 2.33
C GLY A 235 -5.46 -6.01 1.08
N ILE A 236 -5.11 -6.98 0.22
CA ILE A 236 -4.30 -6.74 -0.97
C ILE A 236 -5.16 -6.18 -2.09
N ILE A 237 -4.81 -4.98 -2.58
CA ILE A 237 -5.38 -4.39 -3.79
C ILE A 237 -4.28 -4.41 -4.87
N PRO A 238 -4.39 -5.32 -5.86
CA PRO A 238 -3.37 -5.45 -6.88
C PRO A 238 -3.35 -4.25 -7.83
N PHE A 239 -2.18 -3.95 -8.38
CA PHE A 239 -1.93 -2.99 -9.46
C PHE A 239 -2.25 -1.51 -9.19
N LEU A 240 -2.90 -1.14 -8.11
CA LEU A 240 -3.27 0.26 -7.85
C LEU A 240 -2.00 1.14 -7.76
N GLY A 241 -0.99 0.68 -7.02
CA GLY A 241 0.33 1.33 -6.93
C GLY A 241 1.18 1.28 -8.21
N LEU A 242 0.74 0.56 -9.22
CA LEU A 242 1.36 0.54 -10.55
C LEU A 242 0.66 1.51 -11.50
N ILE A 243 -0.66 1.42 -11.57
CA ILE A 243 -1.47 2.13 -12.57
C ILE A 243 -1.50 3.63 -12.28
N ILE A 244 -1.81 4.02 -11.04
CA ILE A 244 -1.98 5.44 -10.69
C ILE A 244 -0.71 6.26 -10.91
N PRO A 245 0.49 5.85 -10.42
CA PRO A 245 1.73 6.60 -10.68
C PRO A 245 2.04 6.76 -12.16
N ASN A 246 1.81 5.71 -12.95
CA ASN A 246 2.06 5.79 -14.40
C ASN A 246 1.07 6.70 -15.11
N LEU A 247 -0.21 6.71 -14.73
CA LEU A 247 -1.19 7.64 -15.26
C LEU A 247 -0.82 9.10 -14.92
N VAL A 248 -0.44 9.35 -13.67
CA VAL A 248 -0.01 10.69 -13.24
C VAL A 248 1.25 11.13 -14.00
N ALA A 249 2.23 10.23 -14.19
CA ALA A 249 3.44 10.53 -14.93
C ALA A 249 3.18 10.85 -16.42
N LEU A 250 2.16 10.27 -17.05
CA LEU A 250 1.76 10.60 -18.43
C LEU A 250 1.25 12.04 -18.55
N TYR A 251 0.60 12.60 -17.52
CA TYR A 251 0.06 13.95 -17.55
C TYR A 251 1.03 15.02 -17.04
N LEU A 252 1.86 14.71 -16.04
CA LEU A 252 2.70 15.68 -15.32
C LEU A 252 4.20 15.48 -15.52
N GLY A 253 4.59 14.39 -16.19
CA GLY A 253 5.99 13.97 -16.32
C GLY A 253 6.52 13.27 -15.07
N ASP A 254 7.81 12.96 -15.09
CA ASP A 254 8.46 12.07 -14.10
C ASP A 254 8.96 12.81 -12.82
N ASN A 255 8.41 13.97 -12.49
CA ASN A 255 8.83 14.69 -11.30
C ASN A 255 8.12 14.14 -10.04
N LEU A 256 8.84 13.36 -9.23
CA LEU A 256 8.30 12.71 -8.02
C LEU A 256 7.60 13.71 -7.09
N ARG A 257 8.18 14.88 -6.85
CA ARG A 257 7.62 15.88 -5.94
C ARG A 257 6.28 16.44 -6.44
N LYS A 258 6.17 16.68 -7.76
CA LYS A 258 4.91 17.11 -8.37
C LYS A 258 3.87 16.01 -8.33
N ASN A 259 4.28 14.77 -8.62
CA ASN A 259 3.39 13.62 -8.65
C ASN A 259 2.86 13.25 -7.24
N LEU A 260 3.65 13.48 -6.19
CA LEU A 260 3.21 13.29 -4.80
C LEU A 260 2.22 14.37 -4.31
N SER A 261 2.12 15.52 -4.99
CA SER A 261 1.22 16.62 -4.57
C SER A 261 -0.19 16.51 -5.15
N ILE A 262 -0.46 15.49 -5.96
CA ILE A 262 -1.73 15.23 -6.65
C ILE A 262 -2.32 13.92 -6.22
#